data_1c315a43c85971d685aafc8d3361f194
#
_entry.id   1c315a43c85971d685aafc8d3361f194
#
_cell.length_a   1.000
_cell.length_b   1.000
_cell.length_c   1.000
_cell.angle_alpha   90.00
_cell.angle_beta   90.00
_cell.angle_gamma   90.00
#
_symmetry.space_group_name_H-M   'P 1'
#
loop_
_entity.id
_entity.type
_entity.pdbx_description
1 polymer ?
#
loop_
_entity_poly.entity_id
_entity_poly.type
_entity_poly.pdbx_seq_one_letter_code
_entity_poly.pdbx_strand_id
1 'polypeptide(L)'
;MQYQYVTSGTCSELILFDIDENTVVTNIKFIGGCNGNLKAVSKLVDGWTAQQIAGKLLGNECGFKGTSCADQLAKAVLEAAEKVK
;
A
#
# COMPACT_ATOMS: atom_id res chain seq x y z
N MET A 1 -13.01 -7.27 -0.78
CA MET A 1 -12.79 -6.90 -2.19
C MET A 1 -11.29 -6.88 -2.44
N GLN A 2 -10.87 -7.55 -3.50
CA GLN A 2 -9.47 -7.50 -3.88
C GLN A 2 -9.22 -6.27 -4.75
N TYR A 3 -8.14 -5.54 -4.47
CA TYR A 3 -7.81 -4.32 -5.19
C TYR A 3 -6.41 -4.41 -5.78
N GLN A 4 -6.25 -3.84 -6.97
CA GLN A 4 -4.97 -3.75 -7.66
C GLN A 4 -4.64 -2.28 -7.90
N TYR A 5 -3.41 -1.89 -7.61
CA TYR A 5 -2.95 -0.52 -7.79
C TYR A 5 -1.64 -0.52 -8.56
N VAL A 6 -1.63 0.13 -9.71
CA VAL A 6 -0.42 0.28 -10.53
C VAL A 6 0.42 1.41 -9.94
N THR A 7 1.64 1.10 -9.54
CA THR A 7 2.55 2.07 -8.93
C THR A 7 3.28 2.90 -9.98
N SER A 8 3.79 4.05 -9.57
CA SER A 8 4.64 4.85 -10.41
C SER A 8 5.73 5.53 -9.57
N GLY A 9 6.91 5.70 -10.15
CA GLY A 9 8.04 6.34 -9.48
C GLY A 9 8.68 5.51 -8.38
N THR A 10 8.39 4.21 -8.31
CA THR A 10 8.96 3.30 -7.32
C THR A 10 9.51 2.05 -8.01
N CYS A 11 10.21 1.20 -7.24
CA CYS A 11 10.76 -0.04 -7.77
C CYS A 11 9.73 -1.16 -7.92
N SER A 12 8.58 -1.10 -7.23
CA SER A 12 7.52 -2.07 -7.44
C SER A 12 6.65 -1.68 -8.63
N GLU A 13 6.01 -2.65 -9.25
CA GLU A 13 5.17 -2.43 -10.43
C GLU A 13 3.69 -2.39 -10.09
N LEU A 14 3.27 -3.15 -9.08
CA LEU A 14 1.87 -3.36 -8.78
C LEU A 14 1.72 -3.69 -7.30
N ILE A 15 0.65 -3.20 -6.70
CA ILE A 15 0.28 -3.54 -5.33
C ILE A 15 -1.06 -4.23 -5.35
N LEU A 16 -1.14 -5.39 -4.69
CA LEU A 16 -2.37 -6.17 -4.54
C LEU A 16 -2.71 -6.25 -3.06
N PHE A 17 -3.98 -6.13 -2.73
CA PHE A 17 -4.44 -6.32 -1.34
C PHE A 17 -5.95 -6.57 -1.33
N ASP A 18 -6.42 -7.08 -0.18
CA ASP A 18 -7.85 -7.18 0.09
C ASP A 18 -8.27 -6.06 1.01
N ILE A 19 -9.45 -5.50 0.80
CA ILE A 19 -10.03 -4.48 1.67
C ILE A 19 -11.50 -4.81 1.89
N ASP A 20 -11.95 -4.73 3.15
CA ASP A 20 -13.35 -5.01 3.48
C ASP A 20 -14.17 -3.72 3.60
N GLU A 21 -15.44 -3.86 3.92
CA GLU A 21 -16.36 -2.72 4.06
C GLU A 21 -16.01 -1.78 5.21
N ASN A 22 -15.21 -2.25 6.17
CA ASN A 22 -14.70 -1.45 7.28
C ASN A 22 -13.35 -0.83 6.96
N THR A 23 -12.91 -0.92 5.71
CA THR A 23 -11.61 -0.45 5.22
C THR A 23 -10.41 -1.13 5.85
N VAL A 24 -10.59 -2.34 6.39
CA VAL A 24 -9.48 -3.16 6.91
C VAL A 24 -8.75 -3.81 5.75
N VAL A 25 -7.44 -3.62 5.69
CA VAL A 25 -6.59 -4.07 4.58
C VAL A 25 -5.81 -5.31 5.01
N THR A 26 -5.84 -6.35 4.18
CA THR A 26 -5.15 -7.61 4.43
C THR A 26 -4.54 -8.15 3.14
N ASN A 27 -3.70 -9.17 3.27
CA ASN A 27 -3.11 -9.89 2.13
C ASN A 27 -2.38 -8.97 1.14
N ILE A 28 -1.61 -8.03 1.67
CA ILE A 28 -0.87 -7.07 0.85
C ILE A 28 0.29 -7.77 0.14
N LYS A 29 0.41 -7.54 -1.17
CA LYS A 29 1.51 -8.08 -1.98
C LYS A 29 2.03 -6.99 -2.90
N PHE A 30 3.35 -6.88 -2.97
CA PHE A 30 4.02 -6.00 -3.93
C PHE A 30 4.61 -6.88 -5.03
N ILE A 31 4.30 -6.55 -6.27
CA ILE A 31 4.83 -7.24 -7.43
C ILE A 31 6.01 -6.45 -7.96
N GLY A 32 7.16 -7.08 -8.02
CA GLY A 32 8.41 -6.43 -8.39
C GLY A 32 9.01 -5.66 -7.21
N GLY A 33 10.18 -5.07 -7.42
CA GLY A 33 10.81 -4.18 -6.46
C GLY A 33 11.61 -4.84 -5.35
N CYS A 34 11.76 -4.13 -4.23
CA CYS A 34 12.63 -4.51 -3.11
C CYS A 34 11.93 -5.50 -2.18
N ASN A 35 12.19 -6.78 -2.37
CA ASN A 35 11.44 -7.84 -1.73
C ASN A 35 11.45 -7.83 -0.20
N GLY A 36 12.62 -7.64 0.42
CA GLY A 36 12.74 -7.73 1.87
C GLY A 36 11.94 -6.69 2.62
N ASN A 37 12.12 -5.42 2.27
CA ASN A 37 11.44 -4.31 2.92
C ASN A 37 9.94 -4.35 2.68
N LEU A 38 9.53 -4.69 1.46
CA LEU A 38 8.11 -4.72 1.11
C LEU A 38 7.36 -5.84 1.82
N LYS A 39 8.01 -6.98 2.02
CA LYS A 39 7.42 -8.06 2.82
C LYS A 39 7.25 -7.64 4.27
N ALA A 40 8.23 -6.95 4.84
CA ALA A 40 8.15 -6.45 6.21
C ALA A 40 7.01 -5.45 6.37
N VAL A 41 6.89 -4.50 5.45
CA VAL A 41 5.80 -3.52 5.46
C VAL A 41 4.44 -4.22 5.35
N SER A 42 4.32 -5.18 4.44
CA SER A 42 3.08 -5.93 4.24
C SER A 42 2.63 -6.64 5.52
N LYS A 43 3.56 -7.26 6.23
CA LYS A 43 3.26 -7.95 7.48
C LYS A 43 2.93 -6.98 8.61
N LEU A 44 3.65 -5.86 8.68
CA LEU A 44 3.47 -4.88 9.75
C LEU A 44 2.08 -4.26 9.75
N VAL A 45 1.59 -3.92 8.56
CA VAL A 45 0.31 -3.21 8.43
C VAL A 45 -0.87 -4.12 8.10
N ASP A 46 -0.65 -5.42 8.02
CA ASP A 46 -1.73 -6.38 7.77
C ASP A 46 -2.79 -6.28 8.86
N GLY A 47 -4.04 -6.11 8.47
CA GLY A 47 -5.14 -5.93 9.40
C GLY A 47 -5.38 -4.49 9.84
N TRP A 48 -4.58 -3.55 9.37
CA TRP A 48 -4.79 -2.13 9.67
C TRP A 48 -5.87 -1.57 8.73
N THR A 49 -6.54 -0.50 9.19
CA THR A 49 -7.46 0.21 8.30
C THR A 49 -6.67 1.06 7.30
N ALA A 50 -7.32 1.43 6.20
CA ALA A 50 -6.70 2.29 5.19
C ALA A 50 -6.21 3.60 5.81
N GLN A 51 -6.97 4.19 6.71
CA GLN A 51 -6.61 5.43 7.37
C GLN A 51 -5.38 5.28 8.26
N GLN A 52 -5.27 4.15 8.96
CA GLN A 52 -4.09 3.86 9.80
C GLN A 52 -2.84 3.69 8.94
N ILE A 53 -2.95 2.95 7.85
CA ILE A 53 -1.83 2.75 6.92
C ILE A 53 -1.39 4.09 6.32
N ALA A 54 -2.34 4.87 5.83
CA ALA A 54 -2.04 6.17 5.24
C ALA A 54 -1.40 7.13 6.24
N GLY A 55 -1.87 7.12 7.47
CA GLY A 55 -1.32 7.98 8.52
C GLY A 55 0.14 7.70 8.84
N LYS A 56 0.60 6.47 8.61
CA LYS A 56 1.99 6.09 8.88
C LYS A 56 2.89 6.18 7.66
N LEU A 57 2.36 5.91 6.47
CA LEU A 57 3.18 5.71 5.28
C LEU A 57 3.08 6.82 4.25
N LEU A 58 2.04 7.64 4.29
CA LEU A 58 1.84 8.68 3.29
C LEU A 58 2.96 9.72 3.39
N GLY A 59 3.55 10.06 2.24
CA GLY A 59 4.63 11.02 2.19
C GLY A 59 6.01 10.43 2.48
N ASN A 60 6.11 9.13 2.74
CA ASN A 60 7.40 8.48 2.95
C ASN A 60 8.14 8.38 1.62
N GLU A 61 9.27 9.05 1.52
CA GLU A 61 10.04 9.12 0.28
C GLU A 61 11.20 8.12 0.25
N CYS A 62 11.55 7.68 -0.95
CA CYS A 62 12.71 6.81 -1.18
C CYS A 62 13.77 7.59 -1.97
N GLY A 63 14.76 8.12 -1.28
CA GLY A 63 15.82 8.91 -1.90
C GLY A 63 15.27 10.17 -2.57
N PHE A 64 15.58 10.37 -3.83
CA PHE A 64 15.18 11.56 -4.59
C PHE A 64 13.93 11.35 -5.44
N LYS A 65 13.22 10.25 -5.23
CA LYS A 65 12.07 9.91 -6.08
C LYS A 65 10.79 10.66 -5.72
N GLY A 66 10.76 11.34 -4.58
CA GLY A 66 9.55 12.03 -4.12
C GLY A 66 8.44 11.11 -3.65
N THR A 67 8.66 9.80 -3.69
CA THR A 67 7.70 8.78 -3.27
C THR A 67 8.44 7.49 -2.94
N SER A 68 7.72 6.51 -2.42
CA SER A 68 8.26 5.19 -2.12
C SER A 68 7.17 4.15 -2.33
N CYS A 69 7.54 2.86 -2.28
CA CYS A 69 6.54 1.79 -2.31
C CYS A 69 5.56 1.94 -1.15
N ALA A 70 6.04 2.34 0.03
CA ALA A 70 5.19 2.59 1.19
C ALA A 70 4.21 3.75 0.94
N ASP A 71 4.69 4.85 0.37
CA ASP A 71 3.84 5.98 0.01
C ASP A 71 2.79 5.58 -1.02
N GLN A 72 3.18 4.79 -2.02
CA GLN A 72 2.25 4.29 -3.03
C GLN A 72 1.19 3.36 -2.40
N LEU A 73 1.58 2.54 -1.43
CA LEU A 73 0.62 1.71 -0.69
C LEU A 73 -0.40 2.58 0.04
N ALA A 74 0.06 3.65 0.69
CA ALA A 74 -0.84 4.58 1.38
C ALA A 74 -1.86 5.17 0.41
N LYS A 75 -1.41 5.60 -0.76
CA LYS A 75 -2.30 6.14 -1.80
C LYS A 75 -3.27 5.08 -2.30
N ALA A 76 -2.79 3.85 -2.49
CA ALA A 76 -3.61 2.74 -2.98
C ALA A 76 -4.74 2.41 -2.00
N VAL A 77 -4.44 2.31 -0.70
CA VAL A 77 -5.46 1.97 0.28
C VAL A 77 -6.49 3.08 0.46
N LEU A 78 -6.09 4.34 0.33
CA LEU A 78 -7.04 5.46 0.39
C LEU A 78 -7.99 5.43 -0.82
N GLU A 79 -7.45 5.15 -2.00
CA GLU A 79 -8.26 5.02 -3.21
C GLU A 79 -9.25 3.87 -3.07
N ALA A 80 -8.78 2.72 -2.58
CA ALA A 80 -9.64 1.54 -2.39
C ALA A 80 -10.72 1.80 -1.34
N ALA A 81 -10.40 2.55 -0.28
CA ALA A 81 -11.37 2.90 0.75
C ALA A 81 -12.55 3.68 0.18
N GLU A 82 -12.29 4.55 -0.80
CA GLU A 82 -13.36 5.28 -1.48
C GLU A 82 -14.29 4.33 -2.26
N LYS A 83 -13.75 3.21 -2.75
CA LYS A 83 -14.51 2.24 -3.55
C LYS A 83 -15.42 1.37 -2.70
N VAL A 84 -15.11 1.16 -1.42
CA VAL A 84 -15.88 0.28 -0.53
C VAL A 84 -16.82 1.04 0.42
N LYS A 85 -16.81 2.34 0.36
CA LYS A 85 -17.74 3.15 1.17
C LYS A 85 -19.17 3.04 0.67
#